data_32de1d92c302de14c1a53f53c3b3d3e4
#
_entry.id   32de1d92c302de14c1a53f53c3b3d3e4
#
_cell.length_a   1.000
_cell.length_b   1.000
_cell.length_c   1.000
_cell.angle_alpha   90.00
_cell.angle_beta   90.00
_cell.angle_gamma   90.00
#
_symmetry.space_group_name_H-M   'P 1'
#
loop_
_entity.id
_entity.type
_entity.pdbx_description
1 polymer ?
#
loop_
_entity_poly.entity_id
_entity_poly.type
_entity_poly.pdbx_seq_one_letter_code
_entity_poly.pdbx_strand_id
1 'polypeptide(L)'
;LEIRHELVWLKSCALPVSQYSPIPNAEFMLVIKKKGVRPSELVFNPNETLQPGDPYRKKNINREISIRQETKPEVDVNETGARFIKQVISAPSKPNMLKAERSNHPTQKPLLLMRELIRVYSNPGQLILSPFAGSGTDLIAADMEGRRCIGYELNEAYYKEAVARIAQYHSQGDFFRLDTSSHGLDE
;
A
#
# COMPACT_ATOMS: atom_id res chain seq x y z
N LEU A 1 -22.03 -6.64 4.28
CA LEU A 1 -20.57 -6.57 4.22
C LEU A 1 -19.97 -7.53 5.24
N GLU A 2 -18.77 -8.04 4.97
CA GLU A 2 -17.99 -8.91 5.87
C GLU A 2 -16.56 -8.40 5.91
N ILE A 3 -15.95 -8.43 7.09
CA ILE A 3 -14.52 -8.15 7.24
C ILE A 3 -13.74 -9.32 6.64
N ARG A 4 -12.83 -9.03 5.72
CA ARG A 4 -11.91 -10.02 5.17
C ARG A 4 -10.68 -10.17 6.05
N HIS A 5 -10.06 -9.06 6.40
CA HIS A 5 -8.95 -8.97 7.36
C HIS A 5 -8.69 -7.50 7.72
N GLU A 6 -7.79 -7.31 8.65
CA GLU A 6 -7.36 -6.01 9.14
C GLU A 6 -5.90 -5.78 8.75
N LEU A 7 -5.59 -4.53 8.44
CA LEU A 7 -4.23 -4.03 8.25
C LEU A 7 -3.97 -2.91 9.24
N VAL A 8 -2.72 -2.67 9.53
CA VAL A 8 -2.28 -1.60 10.41
C VAL A 8 -1.28 -0.72 9.67
N TRP A 9 -1.59 0.55 9.52
CA TRP A 9 -0.61 1.54 9.10
C TRP A 9 0.16 2.05 10.32
N LEU A 10 1.46 1.73 10.38
CA LEU A 10 2.38 2.25 11.37
C LEU A 10 2.98 3.57 10.87
N LYS A 11 2.70 4.64 11.59
CA LYS A 11 3.14 6.00 11.26
C LYS A 11 4.59 6.22 11.69
N SER A 12 5.37 6.89 10.85
CA SER A 12 6.75 7.27 11.19
C SER A 12 6.85 8.35 12.26
N CYS A 13 5.78 9.13 12.45
CA CYS A 13 5.70 10.18 13.46
C CYS A 13 4.25 10.29 13.95
N ALA A 14 4.08 10.40 15.24
CA ALA A 14 2.82 10.72 15.87
C ALA A 14 3.06 11.65 17.07
N LEU A 15 2.11 12.54 17.30
CA LEU A 15 2.14 13.46 18.43
C LEU A 15 1.21 12.96 19.54
N PRO A 16 1.55 13.20 20.81
CA PRO A 16 0.66 12.90 21.89
C PRO A 16 -0.62 13.75 21.75
N VAL A 17 -1.76 13.10 21.88
CA VAL A 17 -3.08 13.75 21.86
C VAL A 17 -3.49 14.13 23.28
N SER A 18 -3.03 13.37 24.26
CA SER A 18 -3.34 13.56 25.69
C SER A 18 -2.22 13.00 26.55
N GLN A 19 -2.01 13.57 27.73
CA GLN A 19 -1.10 13.02 28.73
C GLN A 19 -1.65 11.73 29.40
N TYR A 20 -2.89 11.37 29.13
CA TYR A 20 -3.57 10.21 29.72
C TYR A 20 -3.75 9.06 28.73
N SER A 21 -3.19 9.13 27.52
CA SER A 21 -3.33 8.10 26.51
C SER A 21 -2.00 7.84 25.78
N PRO A 22 -1.79 6.62 25.28
CA PRO A 22 -0.64 6.33 24.41
C PRO A 22 -0.62 7.22 23.17
N ILE A 23 0.56 7.43 22.62
CA ILE A 23 0.72 8.14 21.36
C ILE A 23 0.08 7.31 20.23
N PRO A 24 -0.87 7.87 19.45
CA PRO A 24 -1.59 7.13 18.39
C PRO A 24 -0.72 6.98 17.14
N ASN A 25 0.31 6.13 17.21
CA ASN A 25 1.25 5.90 16.12
C ASN A 25 0.78 4.88 15.08
N ALA A 26 -0.44 4.38 15.20
CA ALA A 26 -1.03 3.43 14.27
C ALA A 26 -2.45 3.82 13.86
N GLU A 27 -2.83 3.47 12.63
CA GLU A 27 -4.22 3.50 12.15
C GLU A 27 -4.61 2.11 11.66
N PHE A 28 -5.83 1.68 12.01
CA PHE A 28 -6.40 0.43 11.54
C PHE A 28 -7.12 0.64 10.21
N MET A 29 -6.96 -0.33 9.32
CA MET A 29 -7.62 -0.37 8.02
C MET A 29 -8.37 -1.69 7.91
N LEU A 30 -9.67 -1.63 7.64
CA LEU A 30 -10.50 -2.81 7.45
C LEU A 30 -10.63 -3.12 5.96
N VAL A 31 -10.19 -4.29 5.57
CA VAL A 31 -10.47 -4.84 4.24
C VAL A 31 -11.78 -5.58 4.32
N ILE A 32 -12.78 -5.06 3.62
CA ILE A 32 -14.15 -5.61 3.64
C ILE A 32 -14.54 -6.13 2.27
N LYS A 33 -15.44 -7.08 2.24
CA LYS A 33 -16.02 -7.66 1.03
C LYS A 33 -17.53 -7.74 1.10
N LYS A 34 -18.17 -7.89 -0.05
CA LYS A 34 -19.59 -8.19 -0.11
C LYS A 34 -19.84 -9.57 0.50
N LYS A 35 -20.90 -9.71 1.29
CA LYS A 35 -21.33 -10.99 1.87
C LYS A 35 -21.56 -12.04 0.76
N GLY A 36 -21.10 -13.25 0.99
CA GLY A 36 -21.28 -14.38 0.08
C GLY A 36 -20.27 -14.46 -1.08
N VAL A 37 -19.41 -13.45 -1.28
CA VAL A 37 -18.34 -13.52 -2.27
C VAL A 37 -17.22 -14.42 -1.77
N ARG A 38 -16.85 -15.44 -2.56
CA ARG A 38 -15.77 -16.37 -2.20
C ARG A 38 -14.41 -15.70 -2.29
N PRO A 39 -13.42 -16.09 -1.46
CA PRO A 39 -12.06 -15.53 -1.52
C PRO A 39 -11.41 -15.63 -2.90
N SER A 40 -11.68 -16.71 -3.66
CA SER A 40 -11.16 -16.92 -5.01
C SER A 40 -11.73 -15.97 -6.08
N GLU A 41 -12.84 -15.28 -5.78
CA GLU A 41 -13.46 -14.28 -6.66
C GLU A 41 -12.92 -12.86 -6.39
N LEU A 42 -12.10 -12.71 -5.38
CA LEU A 42 -11.54 -11.42 -4.96
C LEU A 42 -10.13 -11.26 -5.52
N VAL A 43 -9.84 -10.06 -6.01
CA VAL A 43 -8.47 -9.70 -6.35
C VAL A 43 -7.63 -9.65 -5.07
N PHE A 44 -6.50 -10.32 -5.10
CA PHE A 44 -5.49 -10.26 -4.05
C PHE A 44 -4.14 -10.63 -4.64
N ASN A 45 -3.27 -9.67 -4.76
CA ASN A 45 -1.93 -9.78 -5.33
C ASN A 45 -0.88 -9.64 -4.22
N PRO A 46 -0.70 -10.63 -3.34
CA PRO A 46 0.09 -10.47 -2.12
C PRO A 46 1.58 -10.19 -2.37
N ASN A 47 2.10 -10.56 -3.54
CA ASN A 47 3.50 -10.36 -3.93
C ASN A 47 3.75 -9.03 -4.66
N GLU A 48 2.71 -8.24 -4.91
CA GLU A 48 2.80 -6.93 -5.57
C GLU A 48 3.15 -5.79 -4.59
N THR A 49 3.68 -6.14 -3.42
CA THR A 49 4.10 -5.15 -2.42
C THR A 49 5.25 -4.27 -2.94
N LEU A 50 5.22 -3.00 -2.55
CA LEU A 50 6.30 -2.04 -2.78
C LEU A 50 7.42 -2.15 -1.74
N GLN A 51 7.28 -3.04 -0.77
CA GLN A 51 8.25 -3.28 0.31
C GLN A 51 8.82 -4.70 0.21
N PRO A 52 9.59 -5.03 -0.83
CA PRO A 52 10.24 -6.33 -0.94
C PRO A 52 11.21 -6.53 0.23
N GLY A 53 11.47 -7.77 0.56
CA GLY A 53 12.56 -8.12 1.48
C GLY A 53 13.81 -8.52 0.70
N ASP A 54 14.85 -8.89 1.42
CA ASP A 54 16.05 -9.43 0.81
C ASP A 54 15.78 -10.80 0.14
N PRO A 55 16.47 -11.15 -0.94
CA PRO A 55 16.47 -12.50 -1.50
C PRO A 55 16.82 -13.54 -0.45
N TYR A 56 16.22 -14.72 -0.52
CA TYR A 56 16.53 -15.78 0.44
C TYR A 56 16.41 -17.17 -0.16
N ARG A 57 17.12 -18.12 0.47
CA ARG A 57 16.98 -19.55 0.23
C ARG A 57 16.45 -20.22 1.50
N LYS A 58 15.33 -20.88 1.41
CA LYS A 58 14.73 -21.60 2.52
C LYS A 58 14.63 -23.08 2.18
N LYS A 59 15.13 -23.94 3.05
CA LYS A 59 14.89 -25.38 2.97
C LYS A 59 13.47 -25.65 3.48
N ASN A 60 12.61 -26.12 2.59
CA ASN A 60 11.30 -26.63 2.99
C ASN A 60 11.49 -27.99 3.65
N ILE A 61 11.39 -28.04 4.97
CA ILE A 61 11.31 -29.30 5.70
C ILE A 61 9.83 -29.62 5.83
N ASN A 62 9.31 -30.45 4.95
CA ASN A 62 7.95 -31.00 5.09
C ASN A 62 7.92 -31.91 6.31
N ARG A 63 7.47 -31.41 7.47
CA ARG A 63 7.39 -32.16 8.72
C ARG A 63 6.46 -33.38 8.66
N GLU A 64 5.52 -33.42 7.73
CA GLU A 64 4.55 -34.52 7.62
C GLU A 64 5.08 -35.75 6.84
N ILE A 65 6.14 -35.59 6.03
CA ILE A 65 6.67 -36.65 5.16
C ILE A 65 7.92 -37.32 5.75
N SER A 66 8.47 -36.82 6.85
CA SER A 66 9.76 -37.27 7.40
C SER A 66 9.76 -38.65 8.08
N ILE A 67 8.63 -39.37 8.07
CA ILE A 67 8.58 -40.70 8.73
C ILE A 67 8.84 -41.86 7.75
N ARG A 68 8.83 -41.67 6.44
CA ARG A 68 8.94 -42.84 5.50
C ARG A 68 9.63 -42.63 4.14
N GLN A 69 10.10 -41.43 3.73
CA GLN A 69 10.84 -41.30 2.47
C GLN A 69 11.91 -40.21 2.59
N GLU A 70 13.14 -40.56 2.22
CA GLU A 70 14.25 -39.62 2.01
C GLU A 70 14.00 -38.80 0.73
N THR A 71 13.07 -37.84 0.80
CA THR A 71 12.97 -36.82 -0.24
C THR A 71 13.97 -35.73 0.06
N LYS A 72 14.83 -35.40 -0.91
CA LYS A 72 15.74 -34.25 -0.81
C LYS A 72 14.90 -33.02 -0.46
N PRO A 73 15.28 -32.25 0.54
CA PRO A 73 14.54 -31.05 0.89
C PRO A 73 14.49 -30.13 -0.32
N GLU A 74 13.27 -29.80 -0.75
CA GLU A 74 13.06 -28.80 -1.79
C GLU A 74 13.53 -27.44 -1.27
N VAL A 75 14.42 -26.80 -2.03
CA VAL A 75 14.94 -25.48 -1.67
C VAL A 75 14.08 -24.44 -2.35
N ASP A 76 13.29 -23.73 -1.56
CA ASP A 76 12.54 -22.59 -2.03
C ASP A 76 13.49 -21.38 -2.16
N VAL A 77 13.68 -20.93 -3.41
CA VAL A 77 14.59 -19.83 -3.74
C VAL A 77 13.76 -18.62 -4.14
N ASN A 78 13.88 -17.56 -3.37
CA ASN A 78 13.29 -16.27 -3.69
C ASN A 78 14.39 -15.30 -4.12
N GLU A 79 14.65 -15.23 -5.41
CA GLU A 79 15.71 -14.40 -6.00
C GLU A 79 15.33 -12.91 -6.08
N THR A 80 14.04 -12.62 -6.15
CA THR A 80 13.52 -11.25 -6.35
C THR A 80 13.29 -10.48 -5.05
N GLY A 81 13.40 -11.14 -3.89
CA GLY A 81 13.01 -10.56 -2.62
C GLY A 81 11.50 -10.35 -2.46
N ALA A 82 10.68 -10.83 -3.42
CA ALA A 82 9.22 -10.70 -3.33
C ALA A 82 8.70 -11.32 -2.03
N ARG A 83 7.77 -10.65 -1.40
CA ARG A 83 7.14 -11.07 -0.14
C ARG A 83 5.63 -10.90 -0.24
N PHE A 84 4.93 -11.64 0.58
CA PHE A 84 3.53 -11.31 0.85
C PHE A 84 3.45 -9.97 1.57
N ILE A 85 2.43 -9.18 1.23
CA ILE A 85 2.11 -7.98 1.99
C ILE A 85 2.00 -8.32 3.48
N LYS A 86 2.61 -7.52 4.32
CA LYS A 86 2.52 -7.66 5.77
C LYS A 86 1.23 -7.02 6.29
N GLN A 87 0.71 -7.56 7.38
CA GLN A 87 -0.44 -6.96 8.07
C GLN A 87 -0.12 -5.55 8.61
N VAL A 88 1.13 -5.31 9.01
CA VAL A 88 1.63 -4.00 9.44
C VAL A 88 2.42 -3.38 8.30
N ILE A 89 1.94 -2.23 7.82
CA ILE A 89 2.56 -1.46 6.74
C ILE A 89 3.16 -0.21 7.36
N SER A 90 4.47 -0.02 7.21
CA SER A 90 5.15 1.20 7.64
C SER A 90 5.15 2.21 6.50
N ALA A 91 4.61 3.40 6.75
CA ALA A 91 4.62 4.48 5.77
C ALA A 91 4.74 5.84 6.50
N PRO A 92 5.36 6.85 5.85
CA PRO A 92 5.53 8.16 6.48
C PRO A 92 4.19 8.82 6.78
N SER A 93 4.05 9.40 7.97
CA SER A 93 2.95 10.32 8.26
C SER A 93 3.26 11.71 7.70
N LYS A 94 2.24 12.58 7.60
CA LYS A 94 2.33 13.88 6.93
C LYS A 94 3.59 14.70 7.25
N PRO A 95 4.05 14.84 8.50
CA PRO A 95 5.28 15.58 8.80
C PRO A 95 6.54 15.04 8.13
N ASN A 96 6.57 13.74 7.85
CA ASN A 96 7.73 13.03 7.29
C ASN A 96 7.58 12.68 5.79
N MET A 97 6.47 13.07 5.16
CA MET A 97 6.31 12.96 3.72
C MET A 97 7.24 13.95 3.00
N LEU A 98 7.59 13.66 1.76
CA LEU A 98 8.29 14.59 0.89
C LEU A 98 7.49 15.89 0.73
N LYS A 99 8.14 17.03 0.67
CA LYS A 99 7.45 18.34 0.51
C LYS A 99 6.57 18.37 -0.73
N ALA A 100 7.02 17.77 -1.84
CA ALA A 100 6.28 17.69 -3.10
C ALA A 100 4.99 16.84 -2.98
N GLU A 101 4.95 15.90 -2.04
CA GLU A 101 3.78 15.06 -1.79
C GLU A 101 2.73 15.75 -0.90
N ARG A 102 3.16 16.69 -0.04
CA ARG A 102 2.29 17.28 0.99
C ARG A 102 1.20 18.17 0.39
N SER A 103 0.01 18.05 0.96
CA SER A 103 -1.15 18.91 0.71
C SER A 103 -1.54 19.67 1.99
N ASN A 104 -2.48 20.60 1.88
CA ASN A 104 -3.04 21.28 3.06
C ASN A 104 -4.06 20.40 3.80
N HIS A 105 -4.55 19.32 3.18
CA HIS A 105 -5.52 18.44 3.79
C HIS A 105 -4.99 17.84 5.11
N PRO A 106 -5.68 18.00 6.25
CA PRO A 106 -5.15 17.69 7.58
C PRO A 106 -4.84 16.20 7.78
N THR A 107 -5.62 15.33 7.19
CA THR A 107 -5.52 13.87 7.33
C THR A 107 -5.06 13.17 6.07
N GLN A 108 -4.22 13.84 5.28
CA GLN A 108 -3.66 13.25 4.07
C GLN A 108 -3.00 11.89 4.37
N LYS A 109 -3.33 10.88 3.57
CA LYS A 109 -2.66 9.58 3.58
C LYS A 109 -1.40 9.60 2.73
N PRO A 110 -0.34 8.85 3.08
CA PRO A 110 0.88 8.81 2.28
C PRO A 110 0.66 8.07 0.96
N LEU A 111 1.30 8.56 -0.09
CA LEU A 111 1.21 7.99 -1.43
C LEU A 111 1.68 6.53 -1.45
N LEU A 112 2.78 6.25 -0.75
CA LEU A 112 3.31 4.88 -0.61
C LEU A 112 2.26 3.90 -0.07
N LEU A 113 1.52 4.28 0.97
CA LEU A 113 0.47 3.44 1.55
C LEU A 113 -0.67 3.17 0.55
N MET A 114 -1.12 4.23 -0.14
CA MET A 114 -2.22 4.10 -1.11
C MET A 114 -1.82 3.25 -2.31
N ARG A 115 -0.61 3.43 -2.84
CA ARG A 115 -0.06 2.60 -3.92
C ARG A 115 0.03 1.13 -3.51
N GLU A 116 0.54 0.86 -2.31
CA GLU A 116 0.61 -0.50 -1.74
C GLU A 116 -0.75 -1.20 -1.75
N LEU A 117 -1.78 -0.53 -1.20
CA LEU A 117 -3.13 -1.07 -1.14
C LEU A 117 -3.73 -1.29 -2.54
N ILE A 118 -3.56 -0.34 -3.45
CA ILE A 118 -4.10 -0.42 -4.81
C ILE A 118 -3.48 -1.58 -5.57
N ARG A 119 -2.17 -1.78 -5.50
CA ARG A 119 -1.47 -2.90 -6.15
C ARG A 119 -1.98 -4.25 -5.65
N VAL A 120 -2.09 -4.38 -4.34
CA VAL A 120 -2.47 -5.65 -3.71
C VAL A 120 -3.94 -6.00 -3.93
N TYR A 121 -4.85 -5.02 -3.93
CA TYR A 121 -6.29 -5.27 -3.98
C TYR A 121 -6.96 -4.96 -5.31
N SER A 122 -6.19 -4.66 -6.34
CA SER A 122 -6.71 -4.44 -7.69
C SER A 122 -5.73 -4.88 -8.77
N ASN A 123 -6.23 -5.08 -9.99
CA ASN A 123 -5.42 -5.33 -11.18
C ASN A 123 -5.32 -4.06 -12.03
N PRO A 124 -4.23 -3.88 -12.83
CA PRO A 124 -4.13 -2.80 -13.81
C PRO A 124 -5.40 -2.71 -14.69
N GLY A 125 -5.80 -1.48 -15.03
CA GLY A 125 -7.01 -1.19 -15.81
C GLY A 125 -8.32 -1.21 -15.04
N GLN A 126 -8.36 -1.74 -13.82
CA GLN A 126 -9.57 -1.72 -12.99
C GLN A 126 -9.91 -0.30 -12.49
N LEU A 127 -11.17 -0.11 -12.12
CA LEU A 127 -11.67 1.16 -11.61
C LEU A 127 -11.58 1.21 -10.09
N ILE A 128 -10.92 2.22 -9.57
CA ILE A 128 -10.85 2.56 -8.15
C ILE A 128 -11.88 3.68 -7.87
N LEU A 129 -12.67 3.49 -6.86
CA LEU A 129 -13.63 4.50 -6.37
C LEU A 129 -13.17 5.03 -5.02
N SER A 130 -12.99 6.34 -4.91
CA SER A 130 -12.72 7.06 -3.68
C SER A 130 -13.89 7.96 -3.30
N PRO A 131 -14.78 7.52 -2.40
CA PRO A 131 -15.95 8.32 -1.99
C PRO A 131 -15.60 9.56 -1.17
N PHE A 132 -14.37 9.62 -0.62
CA PHE A 132 -13.87 10.69 0.24
C PHE A 132 -12.43 11.02 -0.16
N ALA A 133 -12.27 11.59 -1.36
CA ALA A 133 -10.97 11.74 -2.01
C ALA A 133 -10.00 12.67 -1.25
N GLY A 134 -10.51 13.60 -0.44
CA GLY A 134 -9.71 14.52 0.35
C GLY A 134 -8.65 15.24 -0.48
N SER A 135 -7.40 14.91 -0.23
CA SER A 135 -6.25 15.45 -0.97
C SER A 135 -6.03 14.83 -2.36
N GLY A 136 -6.82 13.83 -2.78
CA GLY A 136 -6.67 13.11 -4.05
C GLY A 136 -5.46 12.16 -4.11
N THR A 137 -4.87 11.79 -2.97
CA THR A 137 -3.68 10.93 -2.95
C THR A 137 -3.97 9.53 -3.50
N ASP A 138 -5.13 8.97 -3.21
CA ASP A 138 -5.59 7.67 -3.72
C ASP A 138 -5.84 7.69 -5.23
N LEU A 139 -6.32 8.82 -5.78
CA LEU A 139 -6.51 9.00 -7.22
C LEU A 139 -5.16 9.05 -7.95
N ILE A 140 -4.19 9.81 -7.42
CA ILE A 140 -2.83 9.85 -7.93
C ILE A 140 -2.20 8.45 -7.85
N ALA A 141 -2.36 7.76 -6.71
CA ALA A 141 -1.83 6.42 -6.52
C ALA A 141 -2.44 5.42 -7.54
N ALA A 142 -3.75 5.51 -7.80
CA ALA A 142 -4.42 4.65 -8.78
C ALA A 142 -3.87 4.86 -10.19
N ASP A 143 -3.68 6.10 -10.60
CA ASP A 143 -3.12 6.44 -11.90
C ASP A 143 -1.67 5.95 -12.05
N MET A 144 -0.83 6.18 -11.04
CA MET A 144 0.55 5.67 -11.00
C MET A 144 0.64 4.17 -11.18
N GLU A 145 -0.33 3.43 -10.65
CA GLU A 145 -0.38 1.98 -10.73
C GLU A 145 -1.17 1.46 -11.95
N GLY A 146 -1.52 2.35 -12.89
CA GLY A 146 -2.23 1.99 -14.12
C GLY A 146 -3.69 1.59 -13.91
N ARG A 147 -4.33 2.12 -12.87
CA ARG A 147 -5.76 1.94 -12.61
C ARG A 147 -6.52 3.20 -13.01
N ARG A 148 -7.78 3.04 -13.44
CA ARG A 148 -8.69 4.16 -13.59
C ARG A 148 -9.22 4.57 -12.21
N CYS A 149 -9.60 5.83 -12.04
CA CYS A 149 -10.11 6.30 -10.75
C CYS A 149 -11.27 7.28 -10.91
N ILE A 150 -12.16 7.27 -9.93
CA ILE A 150 -13.21 8.26 -9.72
C ILE A 150 -13.17 8.64 -8.25
N GLY A 151 -13.13 9.94 -7.97
CA GLY A 151 -13.13 10.46 -6.60
C GLY A 151 -14.26 11.46 -6.38
N TYR A 152 -14.76 11.50 -5.15
CA TYR A 152 -15.71 12.48 -4.67
C TYR A 152 -15.13 13.19 -3.45
N GLU A 153 -15.27 14.51 -3.42
CA GLU A 153 -14.91 15.34 -2.28
C GLU A 153 -15.98 16.40 -2.09
N LEU A 154 -16.54 16.47 -0.88
CA LEU A 154 -17.64 17.39 -0.55
C LEU A 154 -17.12 18.81 -0.28
N ASN A 155 -15.94 18.93 0.34
CA ASN A 155 -15.36 20.22 0.65
C ASN A 155 -14.72 20.83 -0.60
N GLU A 156 -15.28 21.96 -1.05
CA GLU A 156 -14.86 22.63 -2.27
C GLU A 156 -13.38 23.04 -2.27
N ALA A 157 -12.83 23.44 -1.12
CA ALA A 157 -11.44 23.83 -1.00
C ALA A 157 -10.51 22.62 -1.19
N TYR A 158 -10.83 21.48 -0.56
CA TYR A 158 -10.08 20.24 -0.74
C TYR A 158 -10.26 19.66 -2.13
N TYR A 159 -11.45 19.76 -2.73
CA TYR A 159 -11.69 19.37 -4.12
C TYR A 159 -10.77 20.15 -5.07
N LYS A 160 -10.74 21.49 -4.98
CA LYS A 160 -9.87 22.34 -5.80
C LYS A 160 -8.40 22.00 -5.62
N GLU A 161 -7.97 21.76 -4.38
CA GLU A 161 -6.59 21.35 -4.09
C GLU A 161 -6.27 19.97 -4.70
N ALA A 162 -7.16 19.00 -4.58
CA ALA A 162 -7.00 17.67 -5.17
C ALA A 162 -6.85 17.75 -6.69
N VAL A 163 -7.72 18.51 -7.36
CA VAL A 163 -7.65 18.74 -8.82
C VAL A 163 -6.31 19.38 -9.20
N ALA A 164 -5.86 20.40 -8.49
CA ALA A 164 -4.58 21.05 -8.75
C ALA A 164 -3.39 20.09 -8.59
N ARG A 165 -3.40 19.27 -7.53
CA ARG A 165 -2.36 18.25 -7.30
C ARG A 165 -2.32 17.19 -8.41
N ILE A 166 -3.49 16.69 -8.84
CA ILE A 166 -3.59 15.72 -9.92
C ILE A 166 -3.06 16.36 -11.22
N ALA A 167 -3.45 17.60 -11.54
CA ALA A 167 -2.95 18.32 -12.70
C ALA A 167 -1.43 18.53 -12.65
N GLN A 168 -0.89 18.89 -11.48
CA GLN A 168 0.54 19.00 -11.27
C GLN A 168 1.26 17.67 -11.48
N TYR A 169 0.72 16.56 -10.94
CA TYR A 169 1.26 15.23 -11.15
C TYR A 169 1.35 14.88 -12.63
N HIS A 170 0.27 15.13 -13.39
CA HIS A 170 0.25 14.88 -14.85
C HIS A 170 1.22 15.80 -15.63
N SER A 171 1.43 17.05 -15.19
CA SER A 171 2.33 18.00 -15.88
C SER A 171 3.81 17.71 -15.64
N GLN A 172 4.16 17.10 -14.51
CA GLN A 172 5.54 16.79 -14.16
C GLN A 172 6.10 15.59 -14.94
N GLY A 173 5.27 14.92 -15.75
CA GLY A 173 5.68 13.76 -16.54
C GLY A 173 6.31 12.67 -15.65
N ASP A 174 7.05 11.75 -16.23
CA ASP A 174 7.62 10.56 -15.58
C ASP A 174 8.57 10.80 -14.40
N PHE A 175 8.70 12.00 -13.88
CA PHE A 175 9.60 12.31 -12.76
C PHE A 175 9.34 11.45 -11.51
N PHE A 176 8.07 11.11 -11.24
CA PHE A 176 7.71 10.18 -10.17
C PHE A 176 7.84 8.70 -10.57
N ARG A 177 7.95 8.39 -11.85
CA ARG A 177 8.17 7.02 -12.34
C ARG A 177 9.63 6.58 -12.26
N LEU A 178 10.58 7.53 -12.23
CA LEU A 178 12.01 7.24 -12.30
C LEU A 178 12.65 6.88 -10.96
N ASP A 179 12.00 7.14 -9.82
CA ASP A 179 12.62 6.97 -8.50
C ASP A 179 12.43 5.59 -7.86
N THR A 180 11.81 4.65 -8.56
CA THR A 180 11.69 3.27 -8.08
C THR A 180 12.83 2.35 -8.53
N SER A 181 13.76 2.84 -9.36
CA SER A 181 14.86 2.05 -9.90
C SER A 181 16.26 2.38 -9.30
N SER A 182 16.37 3.38 -8.43
CA SER A 182 17.66 3.81 -7.87
C SER A 182 17.81 3.50 -6.37
N HIS A 183 17.51 2.26 -5.96
CA HIS A 183 18.15 1.66 -4.79
C HIS A 183 19.09 0.54 -5.32
N GLY A 184 19.88 0.89 -6.31
CA GLY A 184 21.07 0.16 -6.68
C GLY A 184 22.18 0.59 -5.72
N LEU A 185 22.62 -0.35 -4.95
CA LEU A 185 23.83 -0.39 -4.14
C LEU A 185 25.00 0.21 -4.92
N ASP A 186 25.65 1.19 -4.35
CA ASP A 186 27.09 1.40 -4.56
C ASP A 186 27.74 1.65 -3.21
N GLU A 187 28.64 0.67 -2.89
CA GLU A 187 29.71 0.58 -1.89
C GLU A 187 29.36 0.58 -0.40
#